data_c6e64f56dce1e5a847c32802b50366d7
#
_entry.id   c6e64f56dce1e5a847c32802b50366d7
#
_cell.length_a   1.000
_cell.length_b   1.000
_cell.length_c   1.000
_cell.angle_alpha   90.00
_cell.angle_beta   90.00
_cell.angle_gamma   90.00
#
_symmetry.space_group_name_H-M   'P 1'
#
loop_
_entity.id
_entity.type
_entity.pdbx_description
1 polymer ?
#
loop_
_entity_poly.entity_id
_entity_poly.type
_entity_poly.pdbx_seq_one_letter_code
_entity_poly.pdbx_strand_id
1 'polypeptide(L)'
;VAITPGKIYDHSTYGPIWACSMDLANRVYSTTTPITGTIAADGTITLGAWGVLVVTGESKGGAFGIYSQSVFKPTNATISEVIYDGKKVTNTDSVRTYPVYINQTYDNEVEIVNFTGNGAVVKMRLKADKSTSISPQLIFTNAMYGPFNCYPADWAKSKTAQKGNINGAGTDTQITFGNYGVFCVGSQSLRSLGVLSATLDFNSGVVTYPTATAQDWTGEGTKASPYVITTASQLNAFAEDVSAGNDYKDKYVKLGADIDMSTSTLAYTPVGTSEETPFRGSFDGANYTVKNLKIAVGAEDYQGLFGYADSVSSISNLK
;
A
#
# COMPACT_ATOMS: atom_id res chain seq x y z
N VAL A 1 -2.08 5.77 -29.53
CA VAL A 1 -2.96 4.60 -29.70
C VAL A 1 -4.37 5.04 -30.02
N ALA A 2 -5.12 4.15 -30.65
CA ALA A 2 -6.54 4.33 -30.89
C ALA A 2 -7.24 2.96 -30.65
N ILE A 3 -8.33 2.99 -29.91
CA ILE A 3 -9.16 1.80 -29.65
C ILE A 3 -10.48 2.05 -30.38
N THR A 4 -10.84 1.12 -31.27
CA THR A 4 -12.14 1.17 -31.94
C THR A 4 -13.23 0.89 -30.91
N PRO A 5 -14.27 1.72 -30.81
CA PRO A 5 -15.44 1.43 -30.02
C PRO A 5 -16.01 0.06 -30.36
N GLY A 6 -16.50 -0.65 -29.37
CA GLY A 6 -17.02 -2.00 -29.61
C GLY A 6 -17.94 -2.49 -28.52
N LYS A 7 -18.74 -3.47 -28.88
CA LYS A 7 -19.60 -4.17 -27.93
C LYS A 7 -18.75 -5.02 -27.00
N ILE A 8 -18.91 -4.81 -25.69
CA ILE A 8 -18.22 -5.56 -24.65
C ILE A 8 -18.98 -6.87 -24.37
N TYR A 9 -20.28 -6.77 -24.12
CA TYR A 9 -21.16 -7.93 -23.88
C TYR A 9 -22.65 -7.55 -24.05
N ASP A 10 -23.52 -8.55 -24.06
CA ASP A 10 -24.96 -8.35 -24.02
C ASP A 10 -25.49 -8.62 -22.62
N HIS A 11 -26.02 -7.58 -21.97
CA HIS A 11 -26.63 -7.71 -20.66
C HIS A 11 -28.09 -8.14 -20.81
N SER A 12 -28.52 -9.17 -20.06
CA SER A 12 -29.88 -9.77 -20.16
C SER A 12 -31.01 -8.78 -19.96
N THR A 13 -30.82 -7.75 -19.12
CA THR A 13 -31.85 -6.76 -18.81
C THR A 13 -31.69 -5.45 -19.62
N TYR A 14 -30.46 -5.04 -19.89
CA TYR A 14 -30.18 -3.71 -20.47
C TYR A 14 -29.80 -3.76 -21.95
N GLY A 15 -29.56 -4.95 -22.52
CA GLY A 15 -29.13 -5.11 -23.89
C GLY A 15 -27.61 -4.90 -24.07
N PRO A 16 -27.17 -4.52 -25.29
CA PRO A 16 -25.75 -4.45 -25.61
C PRO A 16 -25.01 -3.34 -24.85
N ILE A 17 -23.91 -3.70 -24.22
CA ILE A 17 -22.99 -2.82 -23.48
C ILE A 17 -21.78 -2.54 -24.37
N TRP A 18 -21.44 -1.27 -24.55
CA TRP A 18 -20.37 -0.83 -25.44
C TRP A 18 -19.31 0.00 -24.73
N ALA A 19 -18.06 -0.13 -25.16
CA ALA A 19 -17.03 0.87 -24.95
C ALA A 19 -17.12 1.91 -26.08
N CYS A 20 -17.30 3.18 -25.71
CA CYS A 20 -17.51 4.28 -26.64
C CYS A 20 -16.55 5.42 -26.36
N SER A 21 -16.13 6.17 -27.38
CA SER A 21 -15.47 7.46 -27.16
C SER A 21 -16.49 8.50 -26.64
N MET A 22 -15.99 9.45 -25.84
CA MET A 22 -16.81 10.49 -25.21
C MET A 22 -16.28 11.88 -25.51
N ASP A 23 -17.17 12.77 -25.91
CA ASP A 23 -16.96 14.21 -25.82
C ASP A 23 -17.63 14.71 -24.54
N LEU A 24 -16.83 14.96 -23.52
CA LEU A 24 -17.32 15.35 -22.21
C LEU A 24 -17.91 16.77 -22.20
N ALA A 25 -17.42 17.68 -23.07
CA ALA A 25 -17.90 19.05 -23.16
C ALA A 25 -19.33 19.10 -23.70
N ASN A 26 -19.59 18.32 -24.73
CA ASN A 26 -20.90 18.25 -25.39
C ASN A 26 -21.78 17.10 -24.86
N ARG A 27 -21.25 16.26 -23.97
CA ARG A 27 -21.93 15.08 -23.44
C ARG A 27 -22.40 14.10 -24.53
N VAL A 28 -21.57 13.97 -25.58
CA VAL A 28 -21.86 13.11 -26.74
C VAL A 28 -20.94 11.90 -26.68
N TYR A 29 -21.48 10.73 -26.97
CA TYR A 29 -20.69 9.51 -27.18
C TYR A 29 -20.72 9.10 -28.66
N SER A 30 -19.69 8.37 -29.08
CA SER A 30 -19.62 7.81 -30.44
C SER A 30 -19.25 6.33 -30.38
N THR A 31 -20.00 5.54 -31.11
CA THR A 31 -19.72 4.11 -31.32
C THR A 31 -18.82 3.86 -32.55
N THR A 32 -18.43 4.92 -33.25
CA THR A 32 -17.61 4.85 -34.48
C THR A 32 -16.31 5.63 -34.37
N THR A 33 -16.29 6.73 -33.62
CA THR A 33 -15.07 7.53 -33.41
C THR A 33 -14.13 6.78 -32.46
N PRO A 34 -12.86 6.56 -32.81
CA PRO A 34 -11.92 5.88 -31.93
C PRO A 34 -11.71 6.57 -30.60
N ILE A 35 -11.54 5.81 -29.54
CA ILE A 35 -11.00 6.27 -28.25
C ILE A 35 -9.50 6.45 -28.46
N THR A 36 -9.03 7.69 -28.46
CA THR A 36 -7.62 8.01 -28.73
C THR A 36 -6.82 8.16 -27.45
N GLY A 37 -5.53 7.95 -27.55
CA GLY A 37 -4.60 8.07 -26.43
C GLY A 37 -3.15 8.09 -26.86
N THR A 38 -2.25 8.12 -25.91
CA THR A 38 -0.81 8.10 -26.10
C THR A 38 -0.18 6.85 -25.50
N ILE A 39 0.99 6.44 -26.00
CA ILE A 39 1.85 5.45 -25.37
C ILE A 39 3.15 6.16 -24.99
N ALA A 40 3.52 6.09 -23.73
CA ALA A 40 4.81 6.55 -23.23
C ALA A 40 5.91 5.51 -23.49
N ALA A 41 7.18 5.90 -23.34
CA ALA A 41 8.33 5.02 -23.57
C ALA A 41 8.37 3.79 -22.64
N ASP A 42 7.77 3.90 -21.44
CA ASP A 42 7.64 2.79 -20.48
C ASP A 42 6.47 1.85 -20.79
N GLY A 43 5.78 2.06 -21.94
CA GLY A 43 4.61 1.27 -22.33
C GLY A 43 3.31 1.72 -21.67
N THR A 44 3.31 2.76 -20.83
CA THR A 44 2.09 3.31 -20.24
C THR A 44 1.18 3.85 -21.33
N ILE A 45 -0.07 3.39 -21.36
CA ILE A 45 -1.11 3.86 -22.26
C ILE A 45 -2.02 4.80 -21.49
N THR A 46 -2.14 6.04 -21.98
CA THR A 46 -3.11 7.02 -21.48
C THR A 46 -4.21 7.22 -22.51
N LEU A 47 -5.41 6.79 -22.20
CA LEU A 47 -6.59 7.01 -23.04
C LEU A 47 -7.29 8.33 -22.65
N GLY A 48 -7.81 9.02 -23.65
CA GLY A 48 -8.71 10.15 -23.46
C GLY A 48 -10.09 9.74 -22.95
N ALA A 49 -11.06 10.61 -23.08
CA ALA A 49 -12.40 10.37 -22.56
C ALA A 49 -13.13 9.23 -23.27
N TRP A 50 -13.70 8.30 -22.48
CA TRP A 50 -14.48 7.18 -22.95
C TRP A 50 -15.53 6.75 -21.92
N GLY A 51 -16.44 5.86 -22.33
CA GLY A 51 -17.47 5.36 -21.42
C GLY A 51 -17.92 3.97 -21.74
N VAL A 52 -18.49 3.31 -20.73
CA VAL A 52 -19.18 2.03 -20.82
C VAL A 52 -20.68 2.31 -20.78
N LEU A 53 -21.36 2.14 -21.90
CA LEU A 53 -22.72 2.59 -22.11
C LEU A 53 -23.61 1.47 -22.62
N VAL A 54 -24.91 1.53 -22.26
CA VAL A 54 -25.94 0.77 -22.93
C VAL A 54 -26.28 1.46 -24.24
N VAL A 55 -26.16 0.77 -25.34
CA VAL A 55 -26.49 1.31 -26.68
C VAL A 55 -27.63 0.48 -27.27
N THR A 56 -28.84 1.01 -27.25
CA THR A 56 -30.03 0.38 -27.86
C THR A 56 -30.52 1.24 -29.04
N GLY A 57 -30.12 0.85 -30.25
CA GLY A 57 -30.46 1.59 -31.45
C GLY A 57 -29.92 3.04 -31.40
N GLU A 58 -30.79 4.00 -31.75
CA GLU A 58 -30.46 5.44 -31.63
C GLU A 58 -30.70 6.02 -30.22
N SER A 59 -31.22 5.22 -29.32
CA SER A 59 -31.59 5.66 -27.98
C SER A 59 -30.39 5.58 -27.01
N LYS A 60 -30.20 6.64 -26.23
CA LYS A 60 -29.20 6.71 -25.16
C LYS A 60 -29.70 5.86 -23.98
N GLY A 61 -29.08 4.71 -23.76
CA GLY A 61 -29.24 3.94 -22.54
C GLY A 61 -28.43 4.52 -21.38
N GLY A 62 -28.56 3.91 -20.20
CA GLY A 62 -27.79 4.29 -19.00
C GLY A 62 -26.29 4.09 -19.20
N ALA A 63 -25.51 4.93 -18.52
CA ALA A 63 -24.06 4.77 -18.44
C ALA A 63 -23.71 3.89 -17.24
N PHE A 64 -22.83 2.89 -17.44
CA PHE A 64 -22.21 2.13 -16.34
C PHE A 64 -20.98 2.82 -15.80
N GLY A 65 -20.28 3.60 -16.61
CA GLY A 65 -19.14 4.39 -16.22
C GLY A 65 -18.72 5.35 -17.32
N ILE A 66 -18.33 6.56 -16.95
CA ILE A 66 -17.74 7.57 -17.84
C ILE A 66 -16.40 7.97 -17.23
N TYR A 67 -15.37 7.90 -18.05
CA TYR A 67 -14.00 8.16 -17.66
C TYR A 67 -13.46 9.34 -18.46
N SER A 68 -12.96 10.38 -17.79
CA SER A 68 -12.32 11.53 -18.43
C SER A 68 -10.95 11.17 -18.99
N GLN A 69 -10.27 10.25 -18.30
CA GLN A 69 -8.98 9.70 -18.70
C GLN A 69 -8.83 8.33 -18.07
N SER A 70 -8.12 7.43 -18.73
CA SER A 70 -7.70 6.15 -18.15
C SER A 70 -6.23 5.87 -18.45
N VAL A 71 -5.51 5.43 -17.44
CA VAL A 71 -4.09 5.08 -17.54
C VAL A 71 -3.93 3.59 -17.32
N PHE A 72 -3.34 2.93 -18.32
CA PHE A 72 -3.04 1.49 -18.28
C PHE A 72 -1.54 1.31 -18.27
N LYS A 73 -1.01 0.60 -17.29
CA LYS A 73 0.40 0.24 -17.23
C LYS A 73 0.58 -1.22 -17.62
N PRO A 74 1.66 -1.57 -18.35
CA PRO A 74 1.96 -2.97 -18.62
C PRO A 74 2.17 -3.70 -17.30
N THR A 75 1.64 -4.91 -17.20
CA THR A 75 1.88 -5.74 -16.03
C THR A 75 3.30 -6.29 -16.08
N ASN A 76 4.00 -6.29 -14.96
CA ASN A 76 5.37 -6.76 -14.83
C ASN A 76 5.54 -7.82 -13.73
N ALA A 77 4.43 -8.23 -13.14
CA ALA A 77 4.39 -9.24 -12.10
C ALA A 77 3.05 -9.97 -12.08
N THR A 78 3.02 -11.08 -11.37
CA THR A 78 1.82 -11.88 -11.11
C THR A 78 1.71 -12.16 -9.63
N ILE A 79 0.53 -11.99 -9.06
CA ILE A 79 0.25 -12.37 -7.68
C ILE A 79 -0.59 -13.65 -7.67
N SER A 80 -0.23 -14.60 -6.82
CA SER A 80 -1.00 -15.80 -6.54
C SER A 80 -1.43 -15.79 -5.08
N GLU A 81 -2.73 -15.74 -4.85
CA GLU A 81 -3.34 -15.74 -3.51
C GLU A 81 -3.93 -17.09 -3.18
N VAL A 82 -3.66 -17.57 -1.98
CA VAL A 82 -4.27 -18.76 -1.39
C VAL A 82 -5.23 -18.33 -0.29
N ILE A 83 -6.49 -18.72 -0.39
CA ILE A 83 -7.52 -18.38 0.58
C ILE A 83 -7.59 -19.49 1.64
N TYR A 84 -7.45 -19.12 2.92
CA TYR A 84 -7.59 -20.03 4.05
C TYR A 84 -8.93 -19.78 4.75
N ASP A 85 -9.76 -20.80 4.83
CA ASP A 85 -11.02 -20.78 5.63
C ASP A 85 -10.78 -21.38 7.01
N GLY A 86 -9.77 -20.89 7.72
CA GLY A 86 -9.42 -21.37 9.06
C GLY A 86 -8.88 -22.83 9.13
N LYS A 87 -8.79 -23.50 7.99
CA LYS A 87 -8.25 -24.85 7.81
C LYS A 87 -7.17 -24.82 6.73
N LYS A 88 -6.23 -25.77 6.81
CA LYS A 88 -5.20 -25.92 5.78
C LYS A 88 -5.89 -26.14 4.43
N VAL A 89 -5.63 -25.28 3.46
CA VAL A 89 -6.19 -25.43 2.12
C VAL A 89 -5.63 -26.71 1.50
N THR A 90 -6.51 -27.61 1.13
CA THR A 90 -6.17 -28.87 0.44
C THR A 90 -6.70 -28.85 -1.00
N ASN A 91 -7.41 -27.82 -1.42
CA ASN A 91 -8.07 -27.72 -2.71
C ASN A 91 -7.45 -26.63 -3.58
N THR A 92 -7.03 -26.96 -4.79
CA THR A 92 -6.47 -26.04 -5.79
C THR A 92 -7.45 -24.95 -6.24
N ASP A 93 -8.76 -25.15 -6.07
CA ASP A 93 -9.79 -24.19 -6.42
C ASP A 93 -9.78 -22.91 -5.58
N SER A 94 -9.03 -22.92 -4.47
CA SER A 94 -8.86 -21.78 -3.59
C SER A 94 -7.68 -20.86 -3.95
N VAL A 95 -6.94 -21.19 -5.01
CA VAL A 95 -5.83 -20.35 -5.51
C VAL A 95 -6.34 -19.42 -6.59
N ARG A 96 -6.09 -18.12 -6.40
CA ARG A 96 -6.36 -17.10 -7.43
C ARG A 96 -5.06 -16.51 -7.91
N THR A 97 -4.91 -16.40 -9.24
CA THR A 97 -3.74 -15.79 -9.86
C THR A 97 -4.20 -14.68 -10.80
N TYR A 98 -3.57 -13.50 -10.70
CA TYR A 98 -3.89 -12.35 -11.53
C TYR A 98 -2.68 -11.45 -11.75
N PRO A 99 -2.65 -10.72 -12.87
CA PRO A 99 -1.54 -9.82 -13.16
C PRO A 99 -1.61 -8.55 -12.31
N VAL A 100 -0.44 -8.06 -11.92
CA VAL A 100 -0.25 -6.81 -11.20
C VAL A 100 0.85 -5.98 -11.85
N TYR A 101 0.93 -4.69 -11.50
CA TYR A 101 2.03 -3.83 -11.86
C TYR A 101 2.76 -3.38 -10.60
N ILE A 102 4.07 -3.62 -10.56
CA ILE A 102 4.94 -3.13 -9.49
C ILE A 102 5.57 -1.82 -9.99
N ASN A 103 5.37 -0.76 -9.22
CA ASN A 103 5.98 0.54 -9.43
C ASN A 103 6.88 0.86 -8.25
N GLN A 104 8.19 0.85 -8.46
CA GLN A 104 9.14 1.24 -7.43
C GLN A 104 9.32 2.75 -7.46
N THR A 105 8.82 3.43 -6.43
CA THR A 105 8.83 4.89 -6.32
C THR A 105 10.05 5.42 -5.57
N TYR A 106 10.60 4.61 -4.66
CA TYR A 106 11.80 4.89 -3.87
C TYR A 106 12.60 3.60 -3.66
N ASP A 107 13.84 3.71 -3.23
CA ASP A 107 14.72 2.55 -3.03
C ASP A 107 14.14 1.53 -2.04
N ASN A 108 13.36 2.00 -1.06
CA ASN A 108 12.77 1.17 -0.02
C ASN A 108 11.24 1.04 -0.11
N GLU A 109 10.61 1.54 -1.18
CA GLU A 109 9.15 1.51 -1.32
C GLU A 109 8.72 1.08 -2.71
N VAL A 110 7.72 0.20 -2.77
CA VAL A 110 7.03 -0.16 -4.02
C VAL A 110 5.53 -0.03 -3.85
N GLU A 111 4.86 0.28 -4.95
CA GLU A 111 3.42 0.20 -5.10
C GLU A 111 3.06 -1.05 -5.91
N ILE A 112 2.14 -1.85 -5.41
CA ILE A 112 1.57 -2.99 -6.12
C ILE A 112 0.18 -2.58 -6.58
N VAL A 113 0.03 -2.34 -7.87
CA VAL A 113 -1.24 -1.94 -8.50
C VAL A 113 -2.02 -3.19 -8.89
N ASN A 114 -3.31 -3.20 -8.65
CA ASN A 114 -4.23 -4.32 -8.80
C ASN A 114 -4.05 -5.41 -7.72
N PHE A 115 -3.56 -5.04 -6.54
CA PHE A 115 -3.54 -5.94 -5.39
C PHE A 115 -4.96 -6.46 -5.10
N THR A 116 -5.09 -7.76 -4.81
CA THR A 116 -6.38 -8.47 -4.69
C THR A 116 -7.23 -8.55 -5.98
N GLY A 117 -6.70 -8.16 -7.15
CA GLY A 117 -7.39 -8.28 -8.43
C GLY A 117 -8.56 -7.33 -8.64
N ASN A 118 -8.70 -6.28 -7.81
CA ASN A 118 -9.82 -5.32 -7.84
C ASN A 118 -9.38 -3.87 -8.14
N GLY A 119 -8.16 -3.68 -8.63
CA GLY A 119 -7.59 -2.37 -8.94
C GLY A 119 -6.97 -1.64 -7.73
N ALA A 120 -6.96 -2.24 -6.54
CA ALA A 120 -6.35 -1.65 -5.36
C ALA A 120 -4.86 -1.40 -5.55
N VAL A 121 -4.38 -0.30 -4.97
CA VAL A 121 -2.94 0.01 -4.90
C VAL A 121 -2.51 -0.19 -3.47
N VAL A 122 -1.55 -1.09 -3.27
CA VAL A 122 -0.96 -1.38 -1.97
C VAL A 122 0.50 -0.96 -1.97
N LYS A 123 0.90 -0.25 -0.93
CA LYS A 123 2.28 0.19 -0.72
C LYS A 123 2.99 -0.77 0.21
N MET A 124 4.21 -1.12 -0.16
CA MET A 124 5.04 -2.07 0.55
C MET A 124 6.43 -1.49 0.75
N ARG A 125 6.99 -1.69 1.93
CA ARG A 125 8.39 -1.40 2.23
C ARG A 125 9.28 -2.56 1.90
N LEU A 126 10.47 -2.22 1.43
CA LEU A 126 11.58 -3.13 1.17
C LEU A 126 12.70 -2.85 2.16
N LYS A 127 13.36 -3.91 2.63
CA LYS A 127 14.57 -3.80 3.47
C LYS A 127 15.77 -4.45 2.77
N ALA A 128 16.97 -4.08 3.20
CA ALA A 128 18.22 -4.58 2.62
C ALA A 128 18.40 -6.10 2.80
N ASP A 129 17.85 -6.68 3.86
CA ASP A 129 17.82 -8.12 4.11
C ASP A 129 16.78 -8.86 3.26
N LYS A 130 16.13 -8.15 2.32
CA LYS A 130 15.02 -8.60 1.48
C LYS A 130 13.75 -8.93 2.25
N SER A 131 13.66 -8.63 3.54
CA SER A 131 12.37 -8.64 4.21
C SER A 131 11.49 -7.49 3.70
N THR A 132 10.18 -7.69 3.76
CA THR A 132 9.20 -6.71 3.28
C THR A 132 8.11 -6.51 4.32
N SER A 133 7.46 -5.36 4.29
CA SER A 133 6.32 -5.09 5.17
C SER A 133 5.25 -4.25 4.49
N ILE A 134 3.99 -4.60 4.73
CA ILE A 134 2.82 -3.85 4.32
C ILE A 134 2.10 -3.39 5.58
N SER A 135 2.05 -2.09 5.81
CA SER A 135 1.23 -1.52 6.89
C SER A 135 -0.26 -1.66 6.57
N PRO A 136 -1.15 -1.78 7.57
CA PRO A 136 -2.58 -1.76 7.33
C PRO A 136 -3.00 -0.59 6.46
N GLN A 137 -3.69 -0.86 5.37
CA GLN A 137 -4.11 0.18 4.42
C GLN A 137 -5.39 -0.20 3.70
N LEU A 138 -6.08 0.82 3.18
CA LEU A 138 -7.34 0.67 2.46
C LEU A 138 -7.14 -0.12 1.16
N ILE A 139 -7.97 -1.14 0.96
CA ILE A 139 -8.03 -1.92 -0.29
C ILE A 139 -9.17 -1.42 -1.17
N PHE A 140 -10.39 -1.32 -0.63
CA PHE A 140 -11.54 -0.75 -1.33
C PHE A 140 -12.62 -0.31 -0.35
N THR A 141 -13.57 0.48 -0.83
CA THR A 141 -14.76 0.87 -0.06
C THR A 141 -15.99 0.19 -0.64
N ASN A 142 -16.70 -0.54 0.19
CA ASN A 142 -18.00 -1.13 -0.17
C ASN A 142 -19.13 -0.17 0.23
N ALA A 143 -20.09 0.05 -0.66
CA ALA A 143 -21.18 1.01 -0.43
C ALA A 143 -22.06 0.65 0.78
N MET A 144 -22.20 -0.64 1.10
CA MET A 144 -23.02 -1.13 2.20
C MET A 144 -22.27 -1.26 3.52
N TYR A 145 -21.00 -1.70 3.46
CA TYR A 145 -20.23 -2.06 4.65
C TYR A 145 -19.14 -1.06 5.02
N GLY A 146 -18.75 -0.16 4.10
CA GLY A 146 -17.68 0.81 4.31
C GLY A 146 -16.30 0.34 3.84
N PRO A 147 -15.21 0.89 4.41
CA PRO A 147 -13.85 0.64 3.96
C PRO A 147 -13.34 -0.75 4.36
N PHE A 148 -12.75 -1.46 3.41
CA PHE A 148 -12.03 -2.72 3.63
C PHE A 148 -10.53 -2.46 3.57
N ASN A 149 -9.84 -2.81 4.65
CA ASN A 149 -8.38 -2.67 4.77
C ASN A 149 -7.72 -4.04 4.85
N CYS A 150 -6.46 -4.12 4.45
CA CYS A 150 -5.62 -5.28 4.73
C CYS A 150 -5.00 -5.18 6.12
N TYR A 151 -4.95 -6.31 6.81
CA TYR A 151 -4.38 -6.46 8.16
C TYR A 151 -3.65 -7.80 8.29
N PRO A 152 -2.71 -7.94 9.23
CA PRO A 152 -2.19 -9.26 9.59
C PRO A 152 -3.31 -10.21 9.99
N ALA A 153 -3.18 -11.50 9.69
CA ALA A 153 -4.25 -12.48 9.92
C ALA A 153 -4.67 -12.62 11.39
N ASP A 154 -3.76 -12.42 12.31
CA ASP A 154 -4.03 -12.53 13.76
C ASP A 154 -4.89 -11.39 14.30
N TRP A 155 -5.04 -10.31 13.55
CA TRP A 155 -5.87 -9.18 13.93
C TRP A 155 -7.32 -9.58 14.26
N ALA A 156 -7.90 -10.51 13.51
CA ALA A 156 -9.27 -10.97 13.76
C ALA A 156 -9.43 -11.75 15.06
N LYS A 157 -8.32 -12.28 15.60
CA LYS A 157 -8.32 -13.11 16.82
C LYS A 157 -8.08 -12.30 18.09
N SER A 158 -7.49 -11.12 17.97
CA SER A 158 -7.16 -10.27 19.11
C SER A 158 -7.40 -8.81 18.75
N LYS A 159 -8.29 -8.14 19.46
CA LYS A 159 -8.50 -6.69 19.29
C LYS A 159 -7.25 -5.84 19.58
N THR A 160 -6.24 -6.45 20.19
CA THR A 160 -4.94 -5.85 20.51
C THR A 160 -3.88 -6.09 19.42
N ALA A 161 -4.08 -7.06 18.52
CA ALA A 161 -3.15 -7.35 17.41
C ALA A 161 -3.30 -6.42 16.19
N GLN A 162 -4.01 -5.32 16.31
CA GLN A 162 -4.33 -4.38 15.22
C GLN A 162 -3.11 -3.66 14.63
N LYS A 163 -1.96 -3.75 15.26
CA LYS A 163 -0.83 -2.85 15.00
C LYS A 163 0.32 -3.47 14.21
N GLY A 164 0.21 -4.74 13.86
CA GLY A 164 1.26 -5.43 13.13
C GLY A 164 1.21 -5.13 11.63
N ASN A 165 2.39 -5.13 11.01
CA ASN A 165 2.52 -5.14 9.56
C ASN A 165 2.32 -6.56 9.01
N ILE A 166 1.86 -6.66 7.77
CA ILE A 166 1.93 -7.90 7.01
C ILE A 166 3.37 -8.05 6.57
N ASN A 167 4.11 -8.95 7.20
CA ASN A 167 5.52 -9.17 6.90
C ASN A 167 5.66 -10.18 5.77
N GLY A 168 6.72 -10.00 4.98
CA GLY A 168 7.06 -10.88 3.87
C GLY A 168 8.57 -11.09 3.75
N ALA A 169 8.94 -12.02 2.90
CA ALA A 169 10.32 -12.30 2.55
C ALA A 169 10.47 -12.30 1.02
N GLY A 170 11.53 -11.69 0.54
CA GLY A 170 11.79 -11.52 -0.89
C GLY A 170 13.03 -12.24 -1.39
N THR A 171 13.03 -12.44 -2.68
CA THR A 171 14.18 -12.80 -3.52
C THR A 171 14.27 -11.81 -4.67
N ASP A 172 15.18 -12.01 -5.61
CA ASP A 172 15.31 -11.15 -6.80
C ASP A 172 14.14 -11.29 -7.80
N THR A 173 13.30 -12.32 -7.62
CA THR A 173 12.20 -12.63 -8.55
C THR A 173 10.87 -12.91 -7.87
N GLN A 174 10.82 -12.94 -6.55
CA GLN A 174 9.63 -13.33 -5.81
C GLN A 174 9.55 -12.65 -4.44
N ILE A 175 8.34 -12.33 -3.99
CA ILE A 175 8.06 -11.94 -2.61
C ILE A 175 6.91 -12.80 -2.09
N THR A 176 7.12 -13.44 -0.95
CA THR A 176 6.07 -14.21 -0.26
C THR A 176 5.59 -13.41 0.95
N PHE A 177 4.30 -13.18 1.03
CA PHE A 177 3.65 -12.49 2.15
C PHE A 177 3.20 -13.50 3.20
N GLY A 178 3.32 -13.11 4.46
CA GLY A 178 2.69 -13.83 5.58
C GLY A 178 1.16 -13.76 5.49
N ASN A 179 0.49 -14.46 6.37
CA ASN A 179 -0.96 -14.48 6.40
C ASN A 179 -1.53 -13.10 6.69
N TYR A 180 -2.48 -12.68 5.87
CA TYR A 180 -3.20 -11.42 6.03
C TYR A 180 -4.68 -11.62 5.76
N GLY A 181 -5.48 -10.65 6.14
CA GLY A 181 -6.90 -10.61 5.84
C GLY A 181 -7.31 -9.25 5.29
N VAL A 182 -8.42 -9.23 4.55
CA VAL A 182 -9.06 -8.00 4.09
C VAL A 182 -10.37 -7.85 4.86
N PHE A 183 -10.40 -6.88 5.75
CA PHE A 183 -11.47 -6.70 6.72
C PHE A 183 -12.10 -5.32 6.63
N CYS A 184 -13.43 -5.25 6.81
CA CYS A 184 -14.16 -4.04 7.12
C CYS A 184 -14.49 -4.04 8.62
N VAL A 185 -14.09 -2.99 9.31
CA VAL A 185 -14.36 -2.78 10.72
C VAL A 185 -15.51 -1.78 10.83
N GLY A 186 -16.70 -2.29 10.92
CA GLY A 186 -17.90 -1.46 11.17
C GLY A 186 -18.21 -1.37 12.65
N SER A 187 -19.09 -0.44 13.02
CA SER A 187 -19.51 -0.19 14.41
C SER A 187 -20.18 -1.38 15.09
N GLN A 188 -20.65 -2.38 14.36
CA GLN A 188 -21.42 -3.52 14.90
C GLN A 188 -20.93 -4.91 14.45
N SER A 189 -20.10 -5.05 13.43
CA SER A 189 -19.63 -6.36 12.99
C SER A 189 -18.35 -6.28 12.15
N LEU A 190 -17.45 -7.22 12.40
CA LEU A 190 -16.32 -7.50 11.53
C LEU A 190 -16.82 -8.23 10.27
N ARG A 191 -16.51 -7.68 9.10
CA ARG A 191 -16.72 -8.36 7.82
C ARG A 191 -15.37 -8.71 7.24
N SER A 192 -15.21 -9.94 6.76
CA SER A 192 -13.95 -10.45 6.22
C SER A 192 -14.16 -11.03 4.84
N LEU A 193 -13.19 -10.83 3.94
CA LEU A 193 -13.07 -11.57 2.69
C LEU A 193 -12.27 -12.87 2.85
N GLY A 194 -11.89 -13.21 4.08
CA GLY A 194 -11.07 -14.38 4.40
C GLY A 194 -9.65 -14.02 4.80
N VAL A 195 -8.92 -15.03 5.21
CA VAL A 195 -7.48 -14.96 5.45
C VAL A 195 -6.76 -15.49 4.22
N LEU A 196 -5.75 -14.76 3.77
CA LEU A 196 -5.01 -15.04 2.56
C LEU A 196 -3.52 -15.17 2.89
N SER A 197 -2.80 -15.93 2.08
CA SER A 197 -1.36 -15.75 1.87
C SER A 197 -1.14 -15.46 0.39
N ALA A 198 -0.08 -14.76 0.06
CA ALA A 198 0.17 -14.43 -1.33
C ALA A 198 1.65 -14.58 -1.68
N THR A 199 1.89 -14.93 -2.93
CA THR A 199 3.20 -14.90 -3.57
C THR A 199 3.13 -13.95 -4.75
N LEU A 200 4.07 -13.04 -4.82
CA LEU A 200 4.25 -12.08 -5.89
C LEU A 200 5.45 -12.52 -6.72
N ASP A 201 5.21 -12.97 -7.93
CA ASP A 201 6.24 -13.39 -8.90
C ASP A 201 6.50 -12.27 -9.89
N PHE A 202 7.77 -11.96 -10.17
CA PHE A 202 8.19 -10.91 -11.09
C PHE A 202 9.51 -11.25 -11.78
N ASN A 203 9.82 -10.54 -12.85
CA ASN A 203 11.10 -10.71 -13.53
C ASN A 203 12.23 -10.04 -12.74
N SER A 204 13.46 -10.55 -12.87
CA SER A 204 14.63 -9.92 -12.26
C SER A 204 14.75 -8.44 -12.67
N GLY A 205 15.06 -7.58 -11.71
CA GLY A 205 15.20 -6.14 -11.91
C GLY A 205 13.90 -5.32 -11.80
N VAL A 206 12.73 -5.96 -11.66
CA VAL A 206 11.47 -5.25 -11.41
C VAL A 206 11.43 -4.65 -10.01
N VAL A 207 12.00 -5.35 -9.03
CA VAL A 207 12.18 -4.88 -7.65
C VAL A 207 13.66 -4.83 -7.35
N THR A 208 14.12 -3.68 -6.88
CA THR A 208 15.49 -3.47 -6.39
C THR A 208 15.42 -3.21 -4.89
N TYR A 209 16.07 -4.06 -4.12
CA TYR A 209 16.15 -3.88 -2.67
C TYR A 209 17.20 -2.81 -2.35
N PRO A 210 16.99 -2.02 -1.29
CA PRO A 210 17.99 -1.06 -0.85
C PRO A 210 19.31 -1.77 -0.53
N THR A 211 20.43 -1.17 -0.94
CA THR A 211 21.76 -1.74 -0.74
C THR A 211 22.30 -1.49 0.67
N ALA A 212 21.76 -0.48 1.35
CA ALA A 212 22.14 -0.10 2.69
C ALA A 212 21.09 -0.61 3.69
N THR A 213 21.54 -1.03 4.84
CA THR A 213 20.64 -1.23 5.98
C THR A 213 19.99 0.11 6.30
N ALA A 214 18.71 0.07 6.63
CA ALA A 214 17.95 1.27 7.05
C ALA A 214 18.62 2.04 8.21
N GLN A 215 19.64 1.52 8.81
CA GLN A 215 20.47 2.06 9.87
C GLN A 215 21.74 2.78 9.37
N ASP A 216 21.73 3.36 8.18
CA ASP A 216 22.84 4.21 7.69
C ASP A 216 22.91 5.58 8.37
N TRP A 217 22.41 5.68 9.58
CA TRP A 217 22.74 6.83 10.41
C TRP A 217 24.15 6.75 10.94
N THR A 218 24.83 7.88 10.92
CA THR A 218 26.15 7.99 11.52
C THR A 218 26.06 7.92 13.05
N GLY A 219 27.15 7.57 13.70
CA GLY A 219 27.24 7.49 15.15
C GLY A 219 27.22 6.06 15.69
N GLU A 220 27.47 5.93 16.99
CA GLU A 220 27.58 4.64 17.69
C GLU A 220 26.42 4.40 18.67
N GLY A 221 25.47 5.34 18.72
CA GLY A 221 24.36 5.29 19.65
C GLY A 221 24.78 5.56 21.10
N THR A 222 25.96 6.13 21.32
CA THR A 222 26.41 6.56 22.66
C THR A 222 26.06 8.04 22.89
N LYS A 223 26.10 8.49 24.12
CA LYS A 223 25.89 9.92 24.45
C LYS A 223 26.88 10.84 23.74
N ALA A 224 28.13 10.41 23.58
CA ALA A 224 29.19 11.17 22.90
C ALA A 224 29.07 11.08 21.36
N SER A 225 28.56 10.00 20.84
CA SER A 225 28.40 9.71 19.41
C SER A 225 26.99 9.13 19.15
N PRO A 226 25.90 9.96 19.27
CA PRO A 226 24.55 9.49 19.06
C PRO A 226 24.31 9.08 17.61
N TYR A 227 23.37 8.19 17.38
CA TYR A 227 22.85 7.94 16.04
C TYR A 227 22.21 9.20 15.49
N VAL A 228 22.54 9.57 14.23
CA VAL A 228 22.05 10.80 13.61
C VAL A 228 21.10 10.49 12.47
N ILE A 229 19.87 10.95 12.58
CA ILE A 229 18.80 10.80 11.59
C ILE A 229 18.69 12.11 10.82
N THR A 230 18.83 12.06 9.49
CA THR A 230 18.80 13.24 8.61
C THR A 230 17.76 13.15 7.50
N THR A 231 17.12 12.00 7.30
CA THR A 231 16.16 11.76 6.21
C THR A 231 14.88 11.10 6.71
N ALA A 232 13.79 11.26 5.96
CA ALA A 232 12.51 10.58 6.21
C ALA A 232 12.66 9.05 6.19
N SER A 233 13.51 8.53 5.29
CA SER A 233 13.79 7.10 5.19
C SER A 233 14.46 6.56 6.46
N GLN A 234 15.45 7.29 6.99
CA GLN A 234 16.10 6.92 8.25
C GLN A 234 15.14 6.99 9.45
N LEU A 235 14.27 8.02 9.49
CA LEU A 235 13.29 8.14 10.57
C LEU A 235 12.25 7.00 10.53
N ASN A 236 11.79 6.63 9.34
CA ASN A 236 10.93 5.45 9.16
C ASN A 236 11.62 4.17 9.62
N ALA A 237 12.89 4.00 9.25
CA ALA A 237 13.68 2.83 9.62
C ALA A 237 13.88 2.72 11.12
N PHE A 238 14.15 3.83 11.79
CA PHE A 238 14.25 3.90 13.24
C PHE A 238 12.93 3.47 13.92
N ALA A 239 11.81 4.00 13.45
CA ALA A 239 10.50 3.67 13.97
C ALA A 239 10.15 2.18 13.79
N GLU A 240 10.47 1.62 12.62
CA GLU A 240 10.27 0.20 12.34
C GLU A 240 11.15 -0.71 13.17
N ASP A 241 12.40 -0.32 13.41
CA ASP A 241 13.33 -1.09 14.22
C ASP A 241 12.86 -1.17 15.68
N VAL A 242 12.36 -0.05 16.24
CA VAL A 242 11.73 -0.05 17.57
C VAL A 242 10.48 -0.94 17.57
N SER A 243 9.63 -0.83 16.56
CA SER A 243 8.41 -1.64 16.44
C SER A 243 8.70 -3.13 16.24
N ALA A 244 9.88 -3.48 15.72
CA ALA A 244 10.36 -4.85 15.60
C ALA A 244 10.93 -5.40 16.93
N GLY A 245 11.00 -4.59 17.99
CA GLY A 245 11.40 -5.00 19.33
C GLY A 245 12.78 -4.50 19.78
N ASN A 246 13.49 -3.71 18.95
CA ASN A 246 14.72 -3.05 19.41
C ASN A 246 14.36 -1.78 20.19
N ASP A 247 14.33 -1.85 21.50
CA ASP A 247 13.83 -0.77 22.38
C ASP A 247 14.78 0.42 22.55
N TYR A 248 15.99 0.34 22.02
CA TYR A 248 17.04 1.38 22.14
C TYR A 248 17.42 1.75 23.57
N LYS A 249 17.23 0.87 24.54
CA LYS A 249 17.65 1.11 25.92
C LYS A 249 19.13 1.46 25.95
N ASP A 250 19.47 2.52 26.71
CA ASP A 250 20.82 3.06 26.85
C ASP A 250 21.45 3.59 25.54
N LYS A 251 20.65 3.77 24.48
CA LYS A 251 21.07 4.37 23.21
C LYS A 251 20.62 5.81 23.11
N TYR A 252 21.38 6.58 22.34
CA TYR A 252 21.16 7.99 22.05
C TYR A 252 20.93 8.17 20.55
N VAL A 253 19.83 8.81 20.21
CA VAL A 253 19.44 9.15 18.84
C VAL A 253 19.21 10.64 18.76
N LYS A 254 19.61 11.29 17.66
CA LYS A 254 19.29 12.71 17.45
C LYS A 254 18.91 12.98 15.99
N LEU A 255 18.15 14.05 15.77
CA LEU A 255 17.98 14.60 14.44
C LEU A 255 19.23 15.40 14.04
N GLY A 256 19.60 15.33 12.77
CA GLY A 256 20.70 16.09 12.18
C GLY A 256 20.23 17.08 11.11
N ALA A 257 18.93 17.09 10.77
CA ALA A 257 18.29 17.99 9.81
C ALA A 257 16.79 18.07 10.06
N ASP A 258 16.12 19.07 9.47
CA ASP A 258 14.68 19.07 9.32
C ASP A 258 14.25 17.89 8.42
N ILE A 259 13.18 17.19 8.80
CA ILE A 259 12.70 15.99 8.10
C ILE A 259 11.31 16.26 7.53
N ASP A 260 11.21 16.18 6.20
CA ASP A 260 9.95 16.26 5.49
C ASP A 260 9.43 14.86 5.14
N MET A 261 8.41 14.42 5.86
CA MET A 261 7.79 13.11 5.66
C MET A 261 6.91 13.02 4.41
N SER A 262 6.69 14.14 3.68
CA SER A 262 5.97 14.12 2.40
C SER A 262 6.72 13.36 1.30
N THR A 263 8.04 13.16 1.47
CA THR A 263 8.87 12.35 0.57
C THR A 263 8.61 10.85 0.69
N SER A 264 7.94 10.40 1.77
CA SER A 264 7.46 9.02 1.91
C SER A 264 5.98 8.94 1.55
N THR A 265 5.61 7.97 0.74
CA THR A 265 4.21 7.73 0.39
C THR A 265 3.53 6.74 1.33
N LEU A 266 4.30 6.02 2.14
CA LEU A 266 3.80 5.13 3.17
C LEU A 266 3.35 5.91 4.41
N ALA A 267 2.33 5.38 5.07
CA ALA A 267 1.96 5.86 6.39
C ALA A 267 3.12 5.57 7.37
N TYR A 268 3.39 6.54 8.24
CA TYR A 268 4.40 6.40 9.26
C TYR A 268 3.96 5.41 10.34
N THR A 269 4.83 4.48 10.70
CA THR A 269 4.65 3.64 11.89
C THR A 269 5.21 4.40 13.09
N PRO A 270 4.44 4.66 14.16
CA PRO A 270 4.95 5.34 15.33
C PRO A 270 6.17 4.66 15.97
N VAL A 271 7.10 5.44 16.54
CA VAL A 271 8.19 4.89 17.35
C VAL A 271 7.60 4.30 18.62
N GLY A 272 7.68 2.98 18.78
CA GLY A 272 6.96 2.25 19.83
C GLY A 272 5.47 2.17 19.54
N THR A 273 4.97 0.99 19.26
CA THR A 273 3.57 0.78 18.86
C THR A 273 2.71 0.17 19.96
N SER A 274 3.32 -0.28 21.04
CA SER A 274 2.62 -0.88 22.18
C SER A 274 3.53 -0.94 23.42
N GLU A 275 2.98 -1.39 24.53
CA GLU A 275 3.73 -1.68 25.75
C GLU A 275 4.78 -2.80 25.58
N GLU A 276 4.55 -3.72 24.63
CA GLU A 276 5.48 -4.80 24.31
C GLU A 276 6.63 -4.35 23.41
N THR A 277 6.45 -3.25 22.67
CA THR A 277 7.45 -2.69 21.76
C THR A 277 7.70 -1.20 22.03
N PRO A 278 8.09 -0.86 23.28
CA PRO A 278 8.28 0.52 23.69
C PRO A 278 9.61 1.09 23.18
N PHE A 279 9.67 2.41 23.05
CA PHE A 279 10.95 3.11 22.98
C PHE A 279 11.50 3.34 24.39
N ARG A 280 12.77 3.00 24.64
CA ARG A 280 13.44 3.13 25.94
C ARG A 280 14.72 3.97 25.89
N GLY A 281 15.07 4.50 24.72
CA GLY A 281 16.28 5.28 24.51
C GLY A 281 16.14 6.77 24.83
N SER A 282 17.17 7.53 24.47
CA SER A 282 17.18 8.99 24.50
C SER A 282 17.09 9.52 23.07
N PHE A 283 16.07 10.34 22.77
CA PHE A 283 15.89 11.00 21.50
C PHE A 283 15.97 12.51 21.65
N ASP A 284 16.89 13.14 20.91
CA ASP A 284 17.06 14.59 20.87
C ASP A 284 16.67 15.11 19.47
N GLY A 285 15.58 15.87 19.39
CA GLY A 285 15.17 16.54 18.16
C GLY A 285 16.14 17.66 17.72
N ALA A 286 17.11 18.03 18.54
CA ALA A 286 18.13 19.04 18.28
C ALA A 286 17.56 20.36 17.71
N ASN A 287 16.31 20.67 18.05
CA ASN A 287 15.49 21.77 17.53
C ASN A 287 15.13 21.69 16.03
N TYR A 288 15.37 20.58 15.37
CA TYR A 288 14.86 20.32 14.03
C TYR A 288 13.38 19.98 14.04
N THR A 289 12.74 20.16 12.90
CA THR A 289 11.31 19.98 12.69
C THR A 289 11.04 18.69 11.92
N VAL A 290 10.05 17.91 12.36
CA VAL A 290 9.45 16.83 11.57
C VAL A 290 8.10 17.32 11.07
N LYS A 291 7.93 17.40 9.74
CA LYS A 291 6.72 17.93 9.12
C LYS A 291 6.09 16.91 8.15
N ASN A 292 4.81 17.15 7.84
CA ASN A 292 4.02 16.33 6.91
C ASN A 292 3.92 14.84 7.31
N LEU A 293 3.92 14.56 8.61
CA LEU A 293 3.75 13.22 9.12
C LEU A 293 2.36 12.68 8.73
N LYS A 294 2.32 11.50 8.11
CA LYS A 294 1.09 10.79 7.76
C LYS A 294 1.04 9.50 8.54
N ILE A 295 0.12 9.39 9.47
CA ILE A 295 -0.13 8.17 10.24
C ILE A 295 -1.27 7.42 9.56
N ALA A 296 -1.24 6.08 9.57
CA ALA A 296 -2.32 5.28 9.03
C ALA A 296 -3.63 5.61 9.76
N VAL A 297 -4.70 5.84 8.98
CA VAL A 297 -6.00 6.18 9.55
C VAL A 297 -6.62 4.94 10.19
N GLY A 298 -6.78 4.96 11.49
CA GLY A 298 -7.47 3.94 12.31
C GLY A 298 -7.79 4.56 13.66
N ALA A 299 -8.81 4.07 14.34
CA ALA A 299 -9.12 4.44 15.73
C ALA A 299 -8.19 3.66 16.68
N GLU A 300 -6.89 3.81 16.50
CA GLU A 300 -5.90 3.05 17.26
C GLU A 300 -5.26 3.94 18.31
N ASP A 301 -4.91 3.35 19.44
CA ASP A 301 -4.11 3.99 20.48
C ASP A 301 -2.67 4.20 20.00
N TYR A 302 -1.90 5.02 20.70
CA TYR A 302 -0.47 5.24 20.47
C TYR A 302 -0.12 5.86 19.11
N GLN A 303 -0.93 6.83 18.65
CA GLN A 303 -0.70 7.57 17.42
C GLN A 303 0.21 8.79 17.66
N GLY A 304 1.18 9.02 16.78
CA GLY A 304 2.13 10.15 16.87
C GLY A 304 3.47 9.83 16.22
N LEU A 305 4.42 10.75 16.35
CA LEU A 305 5.82 10.48 16.00
C LEU A 305 6.37 9.38 16.92
N PHE A 306 6.07 9.49 18.21
CA PHE A 306 6.22 8.43 19.20
C PHE A 306 4.83 7.93 19.59
N GLY A 307 4.61 6.63 19.53
CA GLY A 307 3.38 6.00 19.98
C GLY A 307 3.47 5.59 21.44
N TYR A 308 4.49 4.83 21.83
CA TYR A 308 4.72 4.42 23.19
C TYR A 308 6.19 4.55 23.59
N ALA A 309 6.44 5.39 24.59
CA ALA A 309 7.73 5.58 25.21
C ALA A 309 7.66 5.18 26.70
N ASP A 310 8.58 4.33 27.13
CA ASP A 310 8.64 3.86 28.51
C ASP A 310 9.14 4.98 29.45
N SER A 311 8.90 4.82 30.74
CA SER A 311 9.30 5.74 31.80
C SER A 311 10.80 6.01 31.87
N VAL A 312 11.64 5.14 31.32
CA VAL A 312 13.10 5.30 31.26
C VAL A 312 13.56 6.07 30.02
N SER A 313 12.68 6.33 29.07
CA SER A 313 12.99 7.07 27.86
C SER A 313 13.12 8.59 28.10
N SER A 314 13.82 9.26 27.20
CA SER A 314 13.93 10.72 27.16
C SER A 314 13.68 11.23 25.74
N ILE A 315 12.73 12.14 25.57
CA ILE A 315 12.45 12.81 24.29
C ILE A 315 12.55 14.31 24.54
N SER A 316 13.40 15.00 23.80
CA SER A 316 13.68 16.41 24.00
C SER A 316 13.85 17.18 22.69
N ASN A 317 13.72 18.52 22.74
CA ASN A 317 14.03 19.47 21.67
C ASN A 317 13.40 19.13 20.31
N LEU A 318 12.26 18.51 20.28
CA LEU A 318 11.52 18.13 19.07
C LEU A 318 10.55 19.26 18.69
N LYS A 319 10.46 19.56 17.38
CA LYS A 319 9.51 20.52 16.81
C LYS A 319 8.64 19.89 15.73
#